data_96566b99725c49ac286441a743459ef1
#
_entry.id   96566b99725c49ac286441a743459ef1
#
_cell.length_a   1.000
_cell.length_b   1.000
_cell.length_c   1.000
_cell.angle_alpha   90.00
_cell.angle_beta   90.00
_cell.angle_gamma   90.00
#
_symmetry.space_group_name_H-M   'P 1'
#
loop_
_entity.id
_entity.type
_entity.pdbx_description
1 polymer ?
#
loop_
_entity_poly.entity_id
_entity_poly.type
_entity_poly.pdbx_seq_one_letter_code
_entity_poly.pdbx_strand_id
1 'polypeptide(L)'
;MTTASAAFLDALTEAGVTHIFANWGSDHPGIVEALAEARATGRPVPAVVVCPNEMVALSAAHGHAQVSGQAQAVIVHVECGTQAMAGAVHNAAKGRIPVLIFAGASPFTQEGELPGSRNEFIQWIQDVHDQRGLVRGYMRYDAEIRTGRNIKSMVHRAMQFAHSDPKGPTYLMAAREVLEEQVPALPDDHAAWQAIRPAALAPDDVAELAAALLQAKRPLVVTSYLGRNPHAVPEL
;
A
#
# COMPACT_ATOMS: atom_id res chain seq x y z
N MET A 1 10.63 -22.01 -9.74
CA MET A 1 9.56 -21.13 -10.24
C MET A 1 8.58 -20.92 -9.10
N THR A 2 8.00 -19.73 -8.99
CA THR A 2 6.96 -19.39 -8.04
C THR A 2 5.90 -18.56 -8.77
N THR A 3 4.72 -18.39 -8.20
CA THR A 3 3.71 -17.49 -8.80
C THR A 3 4.04 -16.03 -8.46
N ALA A 4 3.63 -15.11 -9.32
CA ALA A 4 3.74 -13.68 -9.01
C ALA A 4 2.95 -13.31 -7.73
N SER A 5 1.82 -13.97 -7.47
CA SER A 5 1.07 -13.80 -6.22
C SER A 5 1.88 -14.21 -4.98
N ALA A 6 2.63 -15.32 -5.06
CA ALA A 6 3.51 -15.71 -3.96
C ALA A 6 4.64 -14.68 -3.75
N ALA A 7 5.25 -14.20 -4.84
CA ALA A 7 6.26 -13.15 -4.79
C ALA A 7 5.70 -11.81 -4.25
N PHE A 8 4.42 -11.50 -4.53
CA PHE A 8 3.73 -10.34 -3.95
C PHE A 8 3.61 -10.45 -2.42
N LEU A 9 3.21 -11.63 -1.91
CA LEU A 9 3.12 -11.87 -0.47
C LEU A 9 4.49 -11.82 0.22
N ASP A 10 5.54 -12.35 -0.45
CA ASP A 10 6.91 -12.24 0.04
C ASP A 10 7.34 -10.78 0.15
N ALA A 11 7.08 -9.96 -0.88
CA ALA A 11 7.41 -8.54 -0.87
C ALA A 11 6.69 -7.76 0.25
N LEU A 12 5.42 -8.10 0.53
CA LEU A 12 4.70 -7.51 1.67
C LEU A 12 5.36 -7.88 3.00
N THR A 13 5.75 -9.14 3.16
CA THR A 13 6.43 -9.63 4.37
C THR A 13 7.79 -8.95 4.55
N GLU A 14 8.60 -8.87 3.49
CA GLU A 14 9.89 -8.20 3.45
C GLU A 14 9.78 -6.71 3.80
N ALA A 15 8.70 -6.06 3.35
CA ALA A 15 8.41 -4.66 3.65
C ALA A 15 7.82 -4.43 5.07
N GLY A 16 7.73 -5.46 5.91
CA GLY A 16 7.26 -5.37 7.29
C GLY A 16 5.73 -5.30 7.44
N VAL A 17 4.98 -5.61 6.39
CA VAL A 17 3.52 -5.74 6.48
C VAL A 17 3.18 -6.97 7.31
N THR A 18 2.41 -6.79 8.37
CA THR A 18 1.99 -7.87 9.26
C THR A 18 0.55 -8.30 9.04
N HIS A 19 -0.27 -7.41 8.46
CA HIS A 19 -1.70 -7.66 8.24
C HIS A 19 -2.14 -7.23 6.84
N ILE A 20 -2.99 -8.03 6.24
CA ILE A 20 -3.74 -7.71 5.03
C ILE A 20 -5.21 -7.57 5.42
N PHE A 21 -5.77 -6.39 5.27
CA PHE A 21 -7.20 -6.14 5.43
C PHE A 21 -7.87 -6.29 4.05
N ALA A 22 -8.70 -7.31 3.88
CA ALA A 22 -9.17 -7.70 2.56
C ALA A 22 -10.69 -7.80 2.45
N ASN A 23 -11.21 -7.33 1.33
CA ASN A 23 -12.49 -7.75 0.78
C ASN A 23 -12.24 -8.41 -0.58
N TRP A 24 -12.40 -9.74 -0.60
CA TRP A 24 -11.99 -10.55 -1.74
C TRP A 24 -12.96 -10.45 -2.92
N GLY A 25 -12.45 -10.63 -4.12
CA GLY A 25 -13.21 -10.69 -5.36
C GLY A 25 -12.66 -11.73 -6.34
N SER A 26 -13.29 -11.86 -7.49
CA SER A 26 -12.93 -12.81 -8.55
C SER A 26 -11.58 -12.53 -9.23
N ASP A 27 -10.97 -11.41 -8.93
CA ASP A 27 -9.63 -11.01 -9.36
C ASP A 27 -8.48 -11.53 -8.46
N HIS A 28 -8.80 -12.17 -7.32
CA HIS A 28 -7.80 -12.58 -6.33
C HIS A 28 -7.51 -14.09 -6.20
N PRO A 29 -7.98 -15.02 -7.07
CA PRO A 29 -7.72 -16.44 -6.87
C PRO A 29 -6.23 -16.75 -6.69
N GLY A 30 -5.34 -16.16 -7.50
CA GLY A 30 -3.90 -16.39 -7.40
C GLY A 30 -3.32 -16.00 -6.03
N ILE A 31 -3.81 -14.92 -5.41
CA ILE A 31 -3.38 -14.49 -4.06
C ILE A 31 -3.92 -15.46 -3.00
N VAL A 32 -5.18 -15.88 -3.12
CA VAL A 32 -5.81 -16.82 -2.17
C VAL A 32 -5.11 -18.18 -2.20
N GLU A 33 -4.78 -18.69 -3.39
CA GLU A 33 -4.00 -19.93 -3.55
C GLU A 33 -2.60 -19.79 -2.95
N ALA A 34 -1.91 -18.67 -3.20
CA ALA A 34 -0.58 -18.42 -2.62
C ALA A 34 -0.60 -18.32 -1.08
N LEU A 35 -1.68 -17.78 -0.50
CA LEU A 35 -1.89 -17.77 0.96
C LEU A 35 -2.13 -19.20 1.48
N ALA A 36 -2.93 -20.01 0.78
CA ALA A 36 -3.20 -21.41 1.14
C ALA A 36 -1.91 -22.24 1.09
N GLU A 37 -1.12 -22.09 0.03
CA GLU A 37 0.19 -22.74 -0.10
C GLU A 37 1.16 -22.33 1.01
N ALA A 38 1.26 -21.03 1.29
CA ALA A 38 2.10 -20.52 2.36
C ALA A 38 1.73 -21.12 3.71
N ARG A 39 0.43 -21.21 4.00
CA ARG A 39 -0.08 -21.84 5.22
C ARG A 39 0.26 -23.33 5.30
N ALA A 40 0.11 -24.07 4.19
CA ALA A 40 0.40 -25.49 4.11
C ALA A 40 1.90 -25.80 4.27
N THR A 41 2.76 -24.92 3.79
CA THR A 41 4.24 -25.08 3.82
C THR A 41 4.90 -24.42 5.05
N GLY A 42 4.15 -23.66 5.86
CA GLY A 42 4.70 -22.90 6.97
C GLY A 42 5.50 -21.66 6.54
N ARG A 43 5.36 -21.21 5.28
CA ARG A 43 5.99 -19.99 4.80
C ARG A 43 5.36 -18.76 5.45
N PRO A 44 6.15 -17.82 6.01
CA PRO A 44 5.60 -16.63 6.66
C PRO A 44 4.94 -15.71 5.63
N VAL A 45 3.72 -15.28 5.92
CA VAL A 45 2.96 -14.28 5.16
C VAL A 45 2.16 -13.42 6.13
N PRO A 46 1.74 -12.21 5.75
CA PRO A 46 0.91 -11.38 6.59
C PRO A 46 -0.40 -12.07 6.99
N ALA A 47 -0.86 -11.83 8.21
CA ALA A 47 -2.16 -12.30 8.67
C ALA A 47 -3.30 -11.62 7.90
N VAL A 48 -4.31 -12.40 7.48
CA VAL A 48 -5.44 -11.87 6.73
C VAL A 48 -6.61 -11.57 7.66
N VAL A 49 -7.12 -10.35 7.59
CA VAL A 49 -8.34 -9.89 8.24
C VAL A 49 -9.39 -9.63 7.15
N VAL A 50 -10.36 -10.51 7.05
CA VAL A 50 -11.47 -10.34 6.10
C VAL A 50 -12.41 -9.25 6.62
N CYS A 51 -12.65 -8.25 5.80
CA CYS A 51 -13.52 -7.12 6.12
C CYS A 51 -14.80 -7.19 5.26
N PRO A 52 -15.95 -6.85 5.84
CA PRO A 52 -17.22 -6.92 5.11
C PRO A 52 -17.40 -5.79 4.09
N ASN A 53 -16.51 -4.80 4.11
CA ASN A 53 -16.59 -3.60 3.26
C ASN A 53 -15.20 -2.97 3.13
N GLU A 54 -14.89 -2.40 1.97
CA GLU A 54 -13.59 -1.84 1.63
C GLU A 54 -13.26 -0.58 2.45
N MET A 55 -14.26 0.24 2.77
CA MET A 55 -14.07 1.38 3.66
C MET A 55 -13.65 0.94 5.06
N VAL A 56 -14.21 -0.17 5.56
CA VAL A 56 -13.81 -0.77 6.84
C VAL A 56 -12.38 -1.30 6.75
N ALA A 57 -12.04 -2.00 5.67
CA ALA A 57 -10.69 -2.53 5.45
C ALA A 57 -9.63 -1.41 5.49
N LEU A 58 -9.83 -0.34 4.73
CA LEU A 58 -8.89 0.78 4.70
C LEU A 58 -8.87 1.55 6.02
N SER A 59 -10.02 1.72 6.69
CA SER A 59 -10.07 2.38 8.00
C SER A 59 -9.35 1.57 9.09
N ALA A 60 -9.44 0.24 9.05
CA ALA A 60 -8.71 -0.64 9.95
C ALA A 60 -7.18 -0.57 9.72
N ALA A 61 -6.74 -0.62 8.46
CA ALA A 61 -5.33 -0.42 8.10
C ALA A 61 -4.81 0.96 8.53
N HIS A 62 -5.62 2.01 8.35
CA HIS A 62 -5.34 3.38 8.81
C HIS A 62 -5.11 3.41 10.33
N GLY A 63 -6.06 2.87 11.11
CA GLY A 63 -5.94 2.84 12.58
C GLY A 63 -4.72 2.04 13.04
N HIS A 64 -4.45 0.89 12.39
CA HIS A 64 -3.26 0.10 12.67
C HIS A 64 -1.97 0.90 12.43
N ALA A 65 -1.88 1.58 11.29
CA ALA A 65 -0.71 2.38 10.95
C ALA A 65 -0.52 3.58 11.90
N GLN A 66 -1.61 4.20 12.38
CA GLN A 66 -1.52 5.27 13.37
C GLN A 66 -0.92 4.81 14.70
N VAL A 67 -1.28 3.61 15.14
CA VAL A 67 -0.83 3.09 16.45
C VAL A 67 0.57 2.49 16.35
N SER A 68 0.85 1.73 15.29
CA SER A 68 2.12 1.00 15.14
C SER A 68 3.23 1.80 14.43
N GLY A 69 2.88 2.84 13.69
CA GLY A 69 3.80 3.55 12.80
C GLY A 69 4.13 2.78 11.51
N GLN A 70 3.60 1.57 11.32
CA GLN A 70 3.91 0.67 10.20
C GLN A 70 2.74 0.60 9.21
N ALA A 71 3.03 0.77 7.92
CA ALA A 71 2.05 0.59 6.87
C ALA A 71 1.55 -0.85 6.83
N GLN A 72 0.26 -1.00 6.57
CA GLN A 72 -0.37 -2.28 6.32
C GLN A 72 -0.91 -2.35 4.89
N ALA A 73 -1.28 -3.55 4.43
CA ALA A 73 -1.85 -3.75 3.11
C ALA A 73 -3.37 -3.83 3.18
N VAL A 74 -4.03 -3.25 2.17
CA VAL A 74 -5.47 -3.38 1.92
C VAL A 74 -5.64 -4.01 0.54
N ILE A 75 -6.42 -5.07 0.44
CA ILE A 75 -6.71 -5.73 -0.85
C ILE A 75 -8.21 -5.63 -1.12
N VAL A 76 -8.56 -5.07 -2.27
CA VAL A 76 -9.93 -4.79 -2.68
C VAL A 76 -10.20 -5.25 -4.11
N HIS A 77 -11.47 -5.48 -4.42
CA HIS A 77 -11.91 -6.01 -5.70
C HIS A 77 -11.99 -4.93 -6.77
N VAL A 78 -11.18 -5.02 -7.80
CA VAL A 78 -11.15 -4.18 -9.01
C VAL A 78 -11.56 -2.71 -8.80
N GLU A 79 -12.28 -2.13 -9.73
CA GLU A 79 -12.76 -0.73 -9.69
C GLU A 79 -13.85 -0.52 -8.64
N CYS A 80 -14.76 -1.47 -8.44
CA CYS A 80 -15.86 -1.31 -7.51
C CYS A 80 -15.38 -1.25 -6.05
N GLY A 81 -14.43 -2.10 -5.64
CA GLY A 81 -13.79 -2.00 -4.34
C GLY A 81 -12.95 -0.73 -4.20
N THR A 82 -12.31 -0.30 -5.30
CA THR A 82 -11.58 0.98 -5.34
C THR A 82 -12.51 2.16 -5.07
N GLN A 83 -13.71 2.17 -5.68
CA GLN A 83 -14.72 3.22 -5.45
C GLN A 83 -15.29 3.16 -4.02
N ALA A 84 -15.59 1.96 -3.53
CA ALA A 84 -16.23 1.76 -2.22
C ALA A 84 -15.41 2.30 -1.03
N MET A 85 -14.10 2.47 -1.18
CA MET A 85 -13.24 3.01 -0.12
C MET A 85 -12.94 4.52 -0.23
N ALA A 86 -13.57 5.26 -1.15
CA ALA A 86 -13.18 6.64 -1.50
C ALA A 86 -13.09 7.59 -0.28
N GLY A 87 -14.05 7.52 0.66
CA GLY A 87 -14.03 8.33 1.88
C GLY A 87 -12.85 8.00 2.80
N ALA A 88 -12.51 6.71 2.93
CA ALA A 88 -11.37 6.27 3.72
C ALA A 88 -10.04 6.64 3.04
N VAL A 89 -9.97 6.63 1.71
CA VAL A 89 -8.82 7.14 0.93
C VAL A 89 -8.54 8.60 1.24
N HIS A 90 -9.59 9.44 1.23
CA HIS A 90 -9.46 10.84 1.61
C HIS A 90 -8.86 10.98 3.03
N ASN A 91 -9.38 10.22 3.99
CA ASN A 91 -8.91 10.28 5.38
C ASN A 91 -7.45 9.83 5.51
N ALA A 92 -7.06 8.74 4.85
CA ALA A 92 -5.68 8.26 4.86
C ALA A 92 -4.71 9.28 4.25
N ALA A 93 -5.09 9.90 3.13
CA ALA A 93 -4.27 10.92 2.46
C ALA A 93 -4.11 12.17 3.31
N LYS A 94 -5.22 12.73 3.83
CA LYS A 94 -5.19 13.94 4.68
C LYS A 94 -4.55 13.70 6.04
N GLY A 95 -4.72 12.49 6.60
CA GLY A 95 -4.03 12.06 7.81
C GLY A 95 -2.54 11.75 7.60
N ARG A 96 -2.04 11.74 6.36
CA ARG A 96 -0.66 11.33 6.00
C ARG A 96 -0.34 9.94 6.53
N ILE A 97 -1.26 9.00 6.35
CA ILE A 97 -1.17 7.64 6.87
C ILE A 97 -0.55 6.73 5.79
N PRO A 98 0.56 6.05 6.10
CA PRO A 98 1.16 5.10 5.18
C PRO A 98 0.29 3.83 5.10
N VAL A 99 -0.24 3.53 3.93
CA VAL A 99 -1.01 2.31 3.63
C VAL A 99 -0.73 1.93 2.18
N LEU A 100 -0.51 0.64 1.93
CA LEU A 100 -0.50 0.09 0.58
C LEU A 100 -1.89 -0.44 0.24
N ILE A 101 -2.51 0.12 -0.78
CA ILE A 101 -3.75 -0.36 -1.35
C ILE A 101 -3.42 -1.16 -2.60
N PHE A 102 -3.93 -2.38 -2.68
CA PHE A 102 -3.86 -3.23 -3.87
C PHE A 102 -5.26 -3.57 -4.34
N ALA A 103 -5.52 -3.39 -5.62
CA ALA A 103 -6.74 -3.88 -6.27
C ALA A 103 -6.37 -4.78 -7.46
N GLY A 104 -7.16 -5.79 -7.73
CA GLY A 104 -7.05 -6.47 -9.00
C GLY A 104 -7.49 -5.55 -10.15
N ALA A 105 -7.32 -6.06 -11.35
CA ALA A 105 -7.88 -5.49 -12.57
C ALA A 105 -8.64 -6.58 -13.31
N SER A 106 -9.62 -6.20 -14.09
CA SER A 106 -10.28 -7.15 -15.00
C SER A 106 -9.25 -7.83 -15.89
N PRO A 107 -9.38 -9.15 -16.13
CA PRO A 107 -8.47 -9.85 -17.03
C PRO A 107 -8.45 -9.21 -18.43
N PHE A 108 -7.28 -9.15 -19.05
CA PHE A 108 -7.12 -8.57 -20.39
C PHE A 108 -7.20 -9.61 -21.51
N THR A 109 -7.05 -10.92 -21.20
CA THR A 109 -7.26 -12.03 -22.12
C THR A 109 -8.68 -12.57 -22.00
N GLN A 110 -9.25 -13.13 -23.07
CA GLN A 110 -10.69 -13.37 -23.19
C GLN A 110 -11.08 -14.82 -23.45
N GLU A 111 -10.23 -15.57 -24.17
CA GLU A 111 -10.54 -16.90 -24.69
C GLU A 111 -9.67 -18.00 -24.07
N GLY A 112 -8.95 -17.72 -22.98
CA GLY A 112 -8.03 -18.67 -22.35
C GLY A 112 -6.60 -18.58 -22.88
N GLU A 113 -6.20 -17.46 -23.47
CA GLU A 113 -4.87 -17.25 -24.06
C GLU A 113 -3.77 -17.32 -22.99
N LEU A 114 -4.09 -16.89 -21.76
CA LEU A 114 -3.19 -16.96 -20.61
C LEU A 114 -3.94 -17.53 -19.40
N PRO A 115 -3.24 -18.15 -18.44
CA PRO A 115 -3.80 -18.39 -17.10
C PRO A 115 -4.36 -17.08 -16.52
N GLY A 116 -5.51 -17.12 -15.87
CA GLY A 116 -6.15 -15.93 -15.37
C GLY A 116 -7.10 -15.22 -16.34
N SER A 117 -7.23 -15.70 -17.58
CA SER A 117 -8.16 -15.21 -18.60
C SER A 117 -9.60 -15.08 -18.07
N ARG A 118 -10.41 -14.25 -18.74
CA ARG A 118 -11.84 -14.08 -18.40
C ARG A 118 -12.58 -15.41 -18.41
N ASN A 119 -13.33 -15.68 -17.37
CA ASN A 119 -14.14 -16.89 -17.21
C ASN A 119 -15.51 -16.66 -16.57
N GLU A 120 -15.83 -15.41 -16.25
CA GLU A 120 -17.09 -15.00 -15.63
C GLU A 120 -17.62 -13.75 -16.32
N PHE A 121 -18.93 -13.67 -16.54
CA PHE A 121 -19.58 -12.55 -17.23
C PHE A 121 -19.28 -11.17 -16.60
N ILE A 122 -19.20 -11.12 -15.27
CA ILE A 122 -18.93 -9.88 -14.55
C ILE A 122 -17.61 -9.21 -14.99
N GLN A 123 -16.62 -9.98 -15.40
CA GLN A 123 -15.30 -9.47 -15.81
C GLN A 123 -15.34 -8.64 -17.11
N TRP A 124 -16.40 -8.74 -17.91
CA TRP A 124 -16.61 -7.87 -19.09
C TRP A 124 -17.30 -6.54 -18.74
N ILE A 125 -18.05 -6.49 -17.64
CA ILE A 125 -18.78 -5.29 -17.24
C ILE A 125 -18.06 -4.49 -16.13
N GLN A 126 -16.97 -5.01 -15.59
CA GLN A 126 -16.13 -4.33 -14.59
C GLN A 126 -14.99 -3.52 -15.22
N ASP A 127 -14.87 -3.50 -16.54
CA ASP A 127 -13.87 -2.69 -17.21
C ASP A 127 -14.22 -1.21 -17.09
N VAL A 128 -13.30 -0.42 -16.56
CA VAL A 128 -13.39 1.03 -16.50
C VAL A 128 -12.21 1.64 -17.24
N HIS A 129 -12.42 2.82 -17.79
CA HIS A 129 -11.44 3.51 -18.61
C HIS A 129 -10.12 3.81 -17.84
N ASP A 130 -10.21 4.21 -16.57
CA ASP A 130 -9.04 4.53 -15.74
C ASP A 130 -9.32 4.19 -14.27
N GLN A 131 -9.09 2.94 -13.89
CA GLN A 131 -9.29 2.48 -12.50
C GLN A 131 -8.42 3.25 -11.50
N ARG A 132 -7.15 3.51 -11.83
CA ARG A 132 -6.23 4.27 -10.97
C ARG A 132 -6.68 5.72 -10.80
N GLY A 133 -7.30 6.29 -11.83
CA GLY A 133 -7.86 7.64 -11.81
C GLY A 133 -8.89 7.87 -10.73
N LEU A 134 -9.60 6.83 -10.27
CA LEU A 134 -10.57 6.92 -9.17
C LEU A 134 -9.95 7.44 -7.86
N VAL A 135 -8.68 7.14 -7.61
CA VAL A 135 -8.00 7.47 -6.34
C VAL A 135 -6.70 8.25 -6.51
N ARG A 136 -6.16 8.35 -7.73
CA ARG A 136 -4.85 8.94 -8.04
C ARG A 136 -4.62 10.30 -7.38
N GLY A 137 -5.64 11.16 -7.31
CA GLY A 137 -5.54 12.50 -6.71
C GLY A 137 -5.18 12.50 -5.21
N TYR A 138 -5.21 11.36 -4.55
CA TYR A 138 -4.91 11.19 -3.14
C TYR A 138 -3.65 10.35 -2.87
N MET A 139 -3.10 9.71 -3.92
CA MET A 139 -1.99 8.78 -3.75
C MET A 139 -0.63 9.46 -3.76
N ARG A 140 0.29 8.93 -2.95
CA ARG A 140 1.72 9.29 -3.04
C ARG A 140 2.39 8.63 -4.24
N TYR A 141 1.88 7.47 -4.63
CA TYR A 141 2.32 6.70 -5.78
C TYR A 141 1.19 5.80 -6.25
N ASP A 142 0.94 5.72 -7.53
CA ASP A 142 0.01 4.78 -8.14
C ASP A 142 0.66 4.11 -9.35
N ALA A 143 0.46 2.81 -9.51
CA ALA A 143 0.99 2.07 -10.64
C ALA A 143 0.21 0.80 -10.95
N GLU A 144 0.34 0.34 -12.18
CA GLU A 144 -0.07 -0.98 -12.62
C GLU A 144 1.14 -1.90 -12.72
N ILE A 145 1.04 -3.07 -12.12
CA ILE A 145 2.01 -4.15 -12.26
C ILE A 145 1.65 -4.92 -13.54
N ARG A 146 2.52 -4.89 -14.54
CA ARG A 146 2.28 -5.46 -15.88
C ARG A 146 3.02 -6.77 -16.14
N THR A 147 3.84 -7.19 -15.19
CA THR A 147 4.52 -8.50 -15.19
C THR A 147 4.88 -8.89 -13.77
N GLY A 148 4.75 -10.17 -13.46
CA GLY A 148 5.17 -10.71 -12.17
C GLY A 148 6.67 -10.59 -11.90
N ARG A 149 7.49 -10.42 -12.95
CA ARG A 149 8.95 -10.34 -12.83
C ARG A 149 9.46 -9.15 -12.04
N ASN A 150 8.70 -8.07 -11.95
CA ASN A 150 9.07 -6.87 -11.18
C ASN A 150 8.13 -6.60 -10.00
N ILE A 151 7.27 -7.55 -9.64
CA ILE A 151 6.23 -7.36 -8.63
C ILE A 151 6.83 -6.95 -7.27
N LYS A 152 7.94 -7.56 -6.85
CA LYS A 152 8.60 -7.22 -5.58
C LYS A 152 9.10 -5.78 -5.56
N SER A 153 9.83 -5.35 -6.59
CA SER A 153 10.32 -3.98 -6.68
C SER A 153 9.20 -2.93 -6.79
N MET A 154 8.05 -3.29 -7.37
CA MET A 154 6.86 -2.43 -7.41
C MET A 154 6.24 -2.25 -6.01
N VAL A 155 6.13 -3.34 -5.24
CA VAL A 155 5.66 -3.29 -3.85
C VAL A 155 6.62 -2.50 -2.97
N HIS A 156 7.93 -2.78 -3.04
CA HIS A 156 8.93 -2.08 -2.24
C HIS A 156 8.96 -0.59 -2.56
N ARG A 157 8.86 -0.21 -3.85
CA ARG A 157 8.74 1.20 -4.26
C ARG A 157 7.49 1.85 -3.68
N ALA A 158 6.34 1.20 -3.75
CA ALA A 158 5.11 1.73 -3.19
C ALA A 158 5.24 1.94 -1.68
N MET A 159 5.86 1.00 -0.96
CA MET A 159 6.11 1.12 0.47
C MET A 159 7.12 2.23 0.80
N GLN A 160 8.17 2.40 -0.02
CA GLN A 160 9.09 3.53 0.10
C GLN A 160 8.36 4.87 0.01
N PHE A 161 7.49 5.04 -0.99
CA PHE A 161 6.69 6.27 -1.13
C PHE A 161 5.69 6.45 0.02
N ALA A 162 5.06 5.38 0.48
CA ALA A 162 4.12 5.46 1.60
C ALA A 162 4.79 5.95 2.88
N HIS A 163 6.01 5.50 3.16
CA HIS A 163 6.77 5.84 4.36
C HIS A 163 7.61 7.12 4.26
N SER A 164 7.87 7.64 3.05
CA SER A 164 8.62 8.88 2.85
C SER A 164 7.76 10.11 3.18
N ASP A 165 8.31 11.08 3.91
CA ASP A 165 7.56 12.28 4.27
C ASP A 165 7.33 13.23 3.08
N PRO A 166 6.13 13.83 3.01
CA PRO A 166 4.93 13.56 3.80
C PRO A 166 4.36 12.19 3.49
N LYS A 167 4.19 11.34 4.53
CA LYS A 167 3.64 9.98 4.38
C LYS A 167 2.24 10.00 3.76
N GLY A 168 1.79 8.87 3.23
CA GLY A 168 0.44 8.76 2.69
C GLY A 168 0.18 7.44 1.97
N PRO A 169 -1.05 7.23 1.49
CA PRO A 169 -1.43 6.00 0.83
C PRO A 169 -0.77 5.86 -0.55
N THR A 170 -0.54 4.62 -0.95
CA THR A 170 -0.11 4.23 -2.29
C THR A 170 -1.07 3.20 -2.87
N TYR A 171 -1.14 3.11 -4.18
CA TYR A 171 -2.07 2.24 -4.88
C TYR A 171 -1.36 1.43 -5.96
N LEU A 172 -1.51 0.12 -5.92
CA LEU A 172 -1.07 -0.80 -6.97
C LEU A 172 -2.26 -1.58 -7.51
N MET A 173 -2.21 -1.92 -8.79
CA MET A 173 -3.17 -2.84 -9.39
C MET A 173 -2.45 -3.86 -10.28
N ALA A 174 -3.07 -5.02 -10.44
CA ALA A 174 -2.60 -6.05 -11.38
C ALA A 174 -3.77 -6.90 -11.88
N ALA A 175 -3.73 -7.29 -13.15
CA ALA A 175 -4.67 -8.27 -13.70
C ALA A 175 -4.35 -9.69 -13.21
N ARG A 176 -5.35 -10.58 -13.29
CA ARG A 176 -5.22 -12.00 -12.90
C ARG A 176 -4.08 -12.70 -13.62
N GLU A 177 -3.91 -12.45 -14.92
CA GLU A 177 -2.86 -13.05 -15.73
C GLU A 177 -1.47 -12.74 -15.16
N VAL A 178 -1.28 -11.51 -14.66
CA VAL A 178 -0.02 -11.10 -14.03
C VAL A 178 0.16 -11.78 -12.68
N LEU A 179 -0.91 -11.92 -11.88
CA LEU A 179 -0.88 -12.57 -10.57
C LEU A 179 -0.61 -14.07 -10.66
N GLU A 180 -1.06 -14.72 -11.75
CA GLU A 180 -0.88 -16.14 -12.02
C GLU A 180 0.41 -16.44 -12.83
N GLU A 181 1.16 -15.40 -13.26
CA GLU A 181 2.42 -15.57 -13.99
C GLU A 181 3.43 -16.39 -13.17
N GLN A 182 4.06 -17.36 -13.85
CA GLN A 182 5.17 -18.12 -13.27
C GLN A 182 6.47 -17.34 -13.43
N VAL A 183 7.08 -16.98 -12.32
CA VAL A 183 8.30 -16.16 -12.27
C VAL A 183 9.47 -16.94 -11.65
N PRO A 184 10.72 -16.60 -12.00
CA PRO A 184 11.86 -17.12 -11.27
C PRO A 184 11.83 -16.63 -9.81
N ALA A 185 12.56 -17.26 -8.92
CA ALA A 185 12.75 -16.75 -7.57
C ALA A 185 13.34 -15.33 -7.65
N LEU A 186 12.63 -14.36 -7.06
CA LEU A 186 13.06 -12.97 -7.03
C LEU A 186 13.83 -12.70 -5.73
N PRO A 187 14.96 -11.97 -5.81
CA PRO A 187 15.74 -11.66 -4.62
C PRO A 187 14.96 -10.74 -3.67
N ASP A 188 15.33 -10.80 -2.39
CA ASP A 188 14.97 -9.77 -1.42
C ASP A 188 15.93 -8.57 -1.60
N ASP A 189 15.41 -7.48 -2.11
CA ASP A 189 16.12 -6.22 -2.30
C ASP A 189 15.52 -5.07 -1.45
N HIS A 190 14.67 -5.41 -0.47
CA HIS A 190 13.94 -4.44 0.35
C HIS A 190 14.87 -3.42 1.00
N ALA A 191 16.07 -3.81 1.40
CA ALA A 191 17.05 -2.90 2.01
C ALA A 191 17.43 -1.70 1.12
N ALA A 192 17.26 -1.83 -0.21
CA ALA A 192 17.50 -0.74 -1.16
C ALA A 192 16.34 0.28 -1.22
N TRP A 193 15.18 -0.04 -0.64
CA TRP A 193 13.92 0.73 -0.75
C TRP A 193 13.54 1.43 0.56
N GLN A 194 14.52 1.92 1.31
CA GLN A 194 14.25 2.62 2.56
C GLN A 194 13.54 3.96 2.31
N ALA A 195 12.71 4.38 3.27
CA ALA A 195 12.06 5.68 3.23
C ALA A 195 13.11 6.81 3.14
N ILE A 196 12.81 7.82 2.32
CA ILE A 196 13.65 9.01 2.19
C ILE A 196 13.52 9.82 3.48
N ARG A 197 14.64 10.18 4.07
CA ARG A 197 14.65 11.03 5.27
C ARG A 197 14.17 12.43 4.91
N PRO A 198 13.38 13.07 5.79
CA PRO A 198 12.98 14.46 5.58
C PRO A 198 14.20 15.38 5.58
N ALA A 199 14.09 16.50 4.87
CA ALA A 199 15.10 17.56 4.95
C ALA A 199 15.17 18.12 6.38
N ALA A 200 16.36 18.40 6.85
CA ALA A 200 16.57 19.14 8.09
C ALA A 200 16.57 20.66 7.80
N LEU A 201 16.31 21.46 8.83
CA LEU A 201 16.54 22.91 8.76
C LEU A 201 18.03 23.19 8.58
N ALA A 202 18.36 24.27 7.85
CA ALA A 202 19.74 24.74 7.79
C ALA A 202 20.21 25.19 9.19
N PRO A 203 21.51 25.05 9.51
CA PRO A 203 22.00 25.48 10.82
C PRO A 203 21.70 26.94 11.18
N ASP A 204 21.75 27.83 10.19
CA ASP A 204 21.44 29.25 10.37
C ASP A 204 19.97 29.47 10.71
N ASP A 205 19.05 28.76 10.06
CA ASP A 205 17.59 28.81 10.37
C ASP A 205 17.32 28.31 11.80
N VAL A 206 18.04 27.27 12.24
CA VAL A 206 17.94 26.76 13.62
C VAL A 206 18.39 27.82 14.62
N ALA A 207 19.51 28.50 14.34
CA ALA A 207 20.04 29.56 15.19
C ALA A 207 19.08 30.78 15.29
N GLU A 208 18.50 31.17 14.15
CA GLU A 208 17.53 32.27 14.10
C GLU A 208 16.26 31.94 14.90
N LEU A 209 15.69 30.74 14.69
CA LEU A 209 14.50 30.28 15.40
C LEU A 209 14.76 30.18 16.92
N ALA A 210 15.90 29.65 17.33
CA ALA A 210 16.28 29.55 18.74
C ALA A 210 16.40 30.93 19.36
N ALA A 211 17.05 31.89 18.70
CA ALA A 211 17.16 33.27 19.18
C ALA A 211 15.79 33.94 19.31
N ALA A 212 14.89 33.73 18.34
CA ALA A 212 13.54 34.27 18.38
C ALA A 212 12.73 33.71 19.56
N LEU A 213 12.81 32.41 19.82
CA LEU A 213 12.13 31.76 20.96
C LEU A 213 12.68 32.27 22.32
N LEU A 214 14.01 32.38 22.45
CA LEU A 214 14.65 32.86 23.68
C LEU A 214 14.32 34.33 24.01
N GLN A 215 14.12 35.16 22.98
CA GLN A 215 13.79 36.59 23.15
C GLN A 215 12.28 36.84 23.36
N ALA A 216 11.44 35.87 22.98
CA ALA A 216 10.00 36.04 23.06
C ALA A 216 9.50 36.04 24.52
N LYS A 217 8.70 37.04 24.88
CA LYS A 217 8.05 37.08 26.19
C LYS A 217 6.87 36.13 26.32
N ARG A 218 6.22 35.83 25.20
CA ARG A 218 5.03 34.94 25.13
C ARG A 218 5.05 34.16 23.80
N PRO A 219 5.96 33.18 23.66
CA PRO A 219 6.03 32.39 22.44
C PRO A 219 4.76 31.57 22.25
N LEU A 220 4.31 31.45 21.01
CA LEU A 220 3.27 30.53 20.58
C LEU A 220 3.82 29.65 19.46
N VAL A 221 3.83 28.35 19.69
CA VAL A 221 4.20 27.36 18.66
C VAL A 221 2.94 26.74 18.12
N VAL A 222 2.72 26.87 16.81
CA VAL A 222 1.61 26.22 16.09
C VAL A 222 2.18 25.06 15.26
N THR A 223 1.73 23.86 15.57
CA THR A 223 2.19 22.63 14.88
C THR A 223 1.03 21.74 14.50
N SER A 224 1.24 20.89 13.48
CA SER A 224 0.37 19.77 13.14
C SER A 224 1.21 18.51 12.90
N TYR A 225 0.63 17.36 13.13
CA TYR A 225 1.27 16.05 12.98
C TYR A 225 2.48 15.78 13.89
N LEU A 226 2.77 16.62 14.90
CA LEU A 226 3.91 16.42 15.82
C LEU A 226 3.86 15.03 16.48
N GLY A 227 2.68 14.59 16.92
CA GLY A 227 2.47 13.30 17.56
C GLY A 227 2.78 12.07 16.69
N ARG A 228 3.03 12.22 15.39
CA ARG A 228 3.52 11.13 14.55
C ARG A 228 4.96 10.69 14.90
N ASN A 229 5.71 11.57 15.52
CA ASN A 229 6.98 11.24 16.14
C ASN A 229 6.86 11.43 17.66
N PRO A 230 6.60 10.36 18.44
CA PRO A 230 6.39 10.49 19.88
C PRO A 230 7.62 11.05 20.60
N HIS A 231 8.82 10.90 20.04
CA HIS A 231 10.05 11.47 20.61
C HIS A 231 10.15 12.99 20.44
N ALA A 232 9.42 13.58 19.49
CA ALA A 232 9.40 15.04 19.32
C ALA A 232 8.43 15.76 20.29
N VAL A 233 7.50 15.03 20.90
CA VAL A 233 6.49 15.63 21.79
C VAL A 233 7.12 16.19 23.08
N PRO A 234 8.00 15.46 23.79
CA PRO A 234 8.63 16.00 25.01
C PRO A 234 9.69 17.09 24.74
N GLU A 235 10.14 17.24 23.49
CA GLU A 235 11.11 18.29 23.11
C GLU A 235 10.44 19.65 22.89
N LEU A 236 9.13 19.70 22.73
CA LEU A 236 8.35 20.92 22.52
C LEU A 236 7.79 21.46 23.84
#